data_8cacb14aab912038200b6e157c3447e8
#
_entry.id   8cacb14aab912038200b6e157c3447e8
#
_cell.length_a   1.000
_cell.length_b   1.000
_cell.length_c   1.000
_cell.angle_alpha   90.00
_cell.angle_beta   90.00
_cell.angle_gamma   90.00
#
_symmetry.space_group_name_H-M   'P 1'
#
loop_
_entity.id
_entity.type
_entity.pdbx_description
1 polymer ?
#
loop_
_entity_poly.entity_id
_entity_poly.type
_entity_poly.pdbx_seq_one_letter_code
_entity_poly.pdbx_strand_id
1 'polypeptide(L)'
;MKVGVLVVAYNAETTLVDVLDRISPEMRTELAEVLVQDDHSTDDTFAVANDYLHRGTDLALTVLRHPQNLGYGGNQKAGYTYAINHGWDVVVLLHGDGQYAPEVMGDIVAPIVHGDADAVFGSRMMTKGAAREGGMPLYKYVGNRILTTAQNTITGLRLSEWHSGYRAYRVSTLADLPFVGNSDGFDFDTEIILQLHAADKRIVEVPIPTYYGDEICRVNGITYARDIMVDTVRHRFGRTGFGGGRLGRVAEPYAYKPSAHSSHGRVLQMMQTRAPMRVLDVGCGPGWLAEALRAQGHRVTGVDLAEEPGASDRMEHFVKADLEQGLPDSVGDGFDVVIAADVIEHVRQPDRLLAEMAHRLRPGGTLIASVPNFSHWYPRGRTMLGLFDYDQRGILDTTHLRFFTRRSFTRLVHTCGLHAVARRHTGLPFDALGVNTGRSVGRLGALVDRALVRAWPTMFAYQFVYELAVDP
;
A
#
# COMPACT_ATOMS: atom_id res chain seq x y z
N MET A 1 -21.09 -3.76 -22.50
CA MET A 1 -19.88 -4.13 -21.75
C MET A 1 -19.52 -5.57 -22.12
N LYS A 2 -18.24 -5.87 -22.30
CA LYS A 2 -17.76 -7.24 -22.53
C LYS A 2 -17.58 -7.94 -21.20
N VAL A 3 -18.50 -8.84 -20.86
CA VAL A 3 -18.41 -9.66 -19.63
C VAL A 3 -17.79 -10.99 -19.99
N GLY A 4 -16.65 -11.31 -19.39
CA GLY A 4 -16.00 -12.61 -19.54
C GLY A 4 -16.02 -13.41 -18.24
N VAL A 5 -16.02 -14.74 -18.37
CA VAL A 5 -15.93 -15.66 -17.24
C VAL A 5 -14.59 -16.38 -17.29
N LEU A 6 -13.82 -16.29 -16.22
CA LEU A 6 -12.62 -17.09 -16.01
C LEU A 6 -12.99 -18.30 -15.14
N VAL A 7 -12.95 -19.49 -15.71
CA VAL A 7 -13.13 -20.74 -15.00
C VAL A 7 -11.75 -21.34 -14.70
N VAL A 8 -11.32 -21.23 -13.44
CA VAL A 8 -10.07 -21.85 -12.99
C VAL A 8 -10.33 -23.32 -12.68
N ALA A 9 -9.56 -24.23 -13.29
CA ALA A 9 -9.75 -25.67 -13.16
C ALA A 9 -8.43 -26.37 -12.78
N TYR A 10 -8.49 -27.28 -11.82
CA TYR A 10 -7.41 -28.19 -11.47
C TYR A 10 -7.96 -29.49 -10.91
N ASN A 11 -7.82 -30.59 -11.65
CA ASN A 11 -8.40 -31.90 -11.34
C ASN A 11 -9.92 -31.78 -11.10
N ALA A 12 -10.64 -31.31 -12.10
CA ALA A 12 -12.07 -31.04 -12.10
C ALA A 12 -12.82 -31.82 -13.17
N GLU A 13 -12.29 -32.97 -13.62
CA GLU A 13 -12.87 -33.78 -14.71
C GLU A 13 -14.33 -34.17 -14.50
N THR A 14 -14.74 -34.35 -13.24
CA THR A 14 -16.10 -34.78 -12.87
C THR A 14 -17.08 -33.64 -12.67
N THR A 15 -16.61 -32.41 -12.50
CA THR A 15 -17.45 -31.25 -12.09
C THR A 15 -17.52 -30.15 -13.15
N LEU A 16 -16.49 -30.03 -14.00
CA LEU A 16 -16.36 -28.91 -14.91
C LEU A 16 -17.53 -28.76 -15.89
N VAL A 17 -18.03 -29.87 -16.45
CA VAL A 17 -19.16 -29.86 -17.39
C VAL A 17 -20.42 -29.33 -16.70
N ASP A 18 -20.71 -29.85 -15.50
CA ASP A 18 -21.86 -29.40 -14.71
C ASP A 18 -21.79 -27.92 -14.38
N VAL A 19 -20.58 -27.39 -14.09
CA VAL A 19 -20.37 -25.96 -13.85
C VAL A 19 -20.70 -25.14 -15.09
N LEU A 20 -20.25 -25.57 -16.28
CA LEU A 20 -20.53 -24.87 -17.52
C LEU A 20 -22.01 -24.95 -17.90
N ASP A 21 -22.65 -26.10 -17.70
CA ASP A 21 -24.07 -26.31 -18.02
C ASP A 21 -25.01 -25.52 -17.11
N ARG A 22 -24.59 -25.22 -15.88
CA ARG A 22 -25.34 -24.44 -14.90
C ARG A 22 -25.27 -22.92 -15.10
N ILE A 23 -24.47 -22.43 -16.04
CA ILE A 23 -24.53 -21.00 -16.46
C ILE A 23 -25.90 -20.77 -17.07
N SER A 24 -26.67 -19.82 -16.52
CA SER A 24 -28.04 -19.57 -16.94
C SER A 24 -28.15 -19.17 -18.42
N PRO A 25 -29.24 -19.53 -19.12
CA PRO A 25 -29.44 -19.18 -20.53
C PRO A 25 -29.36 -17.66 -20.76
N GLU A 26 -29.84 -16.85 -19.83
CA GLU A 26 -29.78 -15.40 -19.89
C GLU A 26 -28.33 -14.94 -19.89
N MET A 27 -27.53 -15.43 -18.94
CA MET A 27 -26.10 -15.08 -18.87
C MET A 27 -25.33 -15.56 -20.09
N ARG A 28 -25.62 -16.76 -20.63
CA ARG A 28 -24.96 -17.27 -21.84
C ARG A 28 -25.07 -16.30 -23.02
N THR A 29 -26.17 -15.58 -23.16
CA THR A 29 -26.38 -14.60 -24.23
C THR A 29 -25.65 -13.26 -23.99
N GLU A 30 -25.33 -12.95 -22.76
CA GLU A 30 -24.68 -11.71 -22.35
C GLU A 30 -23.16 -11.84 -22.25
N LEU A 31 -22.65 -13.07 -22.13
CA LEU A 31 -21.20 -13.33 -22.02
C LEU A 31 -20.49 -13.11 -23.36
N ALA A 32 -19.42 -12.33 -23.30
CA ALA A 32 -18.54 -12.16 -24.46
C ALA A 32 -17.64 -13.39 -24.67
N GLU A 33 -17.21 -14.04 -23.57
CA GLU A 33 -16.33 -15.20 -23.61
C GLU A 33 -16.34 -15.94 -22.28
N VAL A 34 -16.17 -17.27 -22.32
CA VAL A 34 -15.87 -18.12 -21.18
C VAL A 34 -14.49 -18.73 -21.40
N LEU A 35 -13.54 -18.40 -20.56
CA LEU A 35 -12.19 -18.95 -20.56
C LEU A 35 -12.08 -20.05 -19.52
N VAL A 36 -11.98 -21.30 -19.95
CA VAL A 36 -11.57 -22.41 -19.08
C VAL A 36 -10.06 -22.52 -19.07
N GLN A 37 -9.47 -22.40 -17.88
CA GLN A 37 -8.03 -22.38 -17.71
C GLN A 37 -7.60 -23.54 -16.81
N ASP A 38 -7.06 -24.60 -17.44
CA ASP A 38 -6.56 -25.80 -16.75
C ASP A 38 -5.14 -25.57 -16.21
N ASP A 39 -4.98 -25.65 -14.91
CA ASP A 39 -3.71 -25.47 -14.22
C ASP A 39 -2.84 -26.73 -14.23
N HIS A 40 -2.66 -27.32 -15.41
CA HIS A 40 -1.87 -28.53 -15.60
C HIS A 40 -2.41 -29.71 -14.78
N SER A 41 -3.69 -29.99 -14.93
CA SER A 41 -4.35 -31.13 -14.27
C SER A 41 -3.68 -32.46 -14.58
N THR A 42 -3.74 -33.37 -13.62
CA THR A 42 -3.22 -34.74 -13.73
C THR A 42 -4.30 -35.76 -14.14
N ASP A 43 -5.57 -35.32 -14.12
CA ASP A 43 -6.75 -36.04 -14.60
C ASP A 43 -7.15 -35.58 -16.02
N ASP A 44 -8.32 -35.99 -16.49
CA ASP A 44 -8.82 -35.69 -17.83
C ASP A 44 -9.53 -34.32 -17.94
N THR A 45 -9.34 -33.38 -16.97
CA THR A 45 -9.98 -32.05 -16.96
C THR A 45 -9.85 -31.32 -18.30
N PHE A 46 -8.62 -31.27 -18.87
CA PHE A 46 -8.38 -30.58 -20.13
C PHE A 46 -9.08 -31.28 -21.30
N ALA A 47 -9.08 -32.62 -21.34
CA ALA A 47 -9.77 -33.39 -22.37
C ALA A 47 -11.27 -33.15 -22.32
N VAL A 48 -11.86 -33.20 -21.11
CA VAL A 48 -13.29 -32.96 -20.87
C VAL A 48 -13.69 -31.54 -21.32
N ALA A 49 -12.88 -30.52 -21.04
CA ALA A 49 -13.13 -29.14 -21.48
C ALA A 49 -13.11 -29.03 -23.02
N ASN A 50 -12.13 -29.64 -23.66
CA ASN A 50 -12.05 -29.65 -25.14
C ASN A 50 -13.20 -30.44 -25.77
N ASP A 51 -13.57 -31.56 -25.22
CA ASP A 51 -14.73 -32.33 -25.69
C ASP A 51 -16.02 -31.51 -25.61
N TYR A 52 -16.19 -30.75 -24.52
CA TYR A 52 -17.34 -29.86 -24.34
C TYR A 52 -17.35 -28.77 -25.43
N LEU A 53 -16.22 -28.17 -25.74
CA LEU A 53 -16.07 -27.21 -26.83
C LEU A 53 -16.44 -27.81 -28.18
N HIS A 54 -15.95 -29.03 -28.46
CA HIS A 54 -16.17 -29.69 -29.77
C HIS A 54 -17.56 -30.28 -29.97
N ARG A 55 -18.30 -30.59 -28.91
CA ARG A 55 -19.72 -31.04 -28.99
C ARG A 55 -20.67 -29.96 -29.54
N GLY A 56 -20.21 -28.72 -29.60
CA GLY A 56 -21.01 -27.55 -29.93
C GLY A 56 -21.75 -27.03 -28.70
N THR A 57 -21.37 -25.85 -28.25
CA THR A 57 -21.98 -25.12 -27.16
C THR A 57 -22.40 -23.75 -27.63
N ASP A 58 -23.41 -23.17 -26.99
CA ASP A 58 -23.84 -21.78 -27.20
C ASP A 58 -22.94 -20.77 -26.46
N LEU A 59 -21.97 -21.26 -25.66
CA LEU A 59 -20.96 -20.41 -25.04
C LEU A 59 -19.83 -20.09 -26.05
N ALA A 60 -19.39 -18.84 -26.07
CA ALA A 60 -18.13 -18.45 -26.68
C ALA A 60 -16.97 -18.96 -25.80
N LEU A 61 -16.62 -20.24 -25.94
CA LEU A 61 -15.72 -20.97 -25.07
C LEU A 61 -14.29 -20.99 -25.61
N THR A 62 -13.33 -20.63 -24.78
CA THR A 62 -11.89 -20.80 -24.99
C THR A 62 -11.34 -21.74 -23.92
N VAL A 63 -10.54 -22.73 -24.32
CA VAL A 63 -9.91 -23.69 -23.39
C VAL A 63 -8.40 -23.57 -23.50
N LEU A 64 -7.75 -23.26 -22.39
CA LEU A 64 -6.29 -23.15 -22.28
C LEU A 64 -5.76 -24.11 -21.21
N ARG A 65 -4.57 -24.66 -21.44
CA ARG A 65 -3.83 -25.44 -20.45
C ARG A 65 -2.47 -24.84 -20.22
N HIS A 66 -2.10 -24.69 -18.95
CA HIS A 66 -0.75 -24.25 -18.60
C HIS A 66 0.30 -25.36 -18.86
N PRO A 67 1.52 -24.98 -19.26
CA PRO A 67 2.60 -25.95 -19.47
C PRO A 67 3.07 -26.60 -18.16
N GLN A 68 2.79 -25.96 -17.02
CA GLN A 68 3.06 -26.44 -15.66
C GLN A 68 2.01 -25.90 -14.70
N ASN A 69 1.87 -26.52 -13.53
CA ASN A 69 0.99 -26.02 -12.47
C ASN A 69 1.53 -24.67 -11.95
N LEU A 70 0.72 -23.62 -12.02
CA LEU A 70 1.06 -22.27 -11.57
C LEU A 70 0.60 -22.00 -10.13
N GLY A 71 -0.22 -22.88 -9.57
CA GLY A 71 -0.91 -22.67 -8.30
C GLY A 71 -2.15 -21.79 -8.41
N TYR A 72 -2.94 -21.77 -7.36
CA TYR A 72 -4.25 -21.12 -7.33
C TYR A 72 -4.20 -19.64 -7.71
N GLY A 73 -3.30 -18.86 -7.09
CA GLY A 73 -3.08 -17.45 -7.41
C GLY A 73 -2.44 -17.26 -8.78
N GLY A 74 -1.49 -18.13 -9.16
CA GLY A 74 -0.82 -18.09 -10.46
C GLY A 74 -1.80 -18.28 -11.62
N ASN A 75 -2.73 -19.23 -11.49
CA ASN A 75 -3.79 -19.46 -12.46
C ASN A 75 -4.72 -18.24 -12.59
N GLN A 76 -5.14 -17.62 -11.49
CA GLN A 76 -5.93 -16.40 -11.51
C GLN A 76 -5.18 -15.24 -12.18
N LYS A 77 -3.89 -15.03 -11.84
CA LYS A 77 -3.07 -13.97 -12.46
C LYS A 77 -3.01 -14.10 -13.98
N ALA A 78 -2.83 -15.32 -14.47
CA ALA A 78 -2.82 -15.58 -15.92
C ALA A 78 -4.18 -15.25 -16.56
N GLY A 79 -5.29 -15.65 -15.94
CA GLY A 79 -6.63 -15.36 -16.40
C GLY A 79 -6.99 -13.88 -16.38
N TYR A 80 -6.62 -13.15 -15.33
CA TYR A 80 -6.84 -11.69 -15.28
C TYR A 80 -5.97 -10.95 -16.30
N THR A 81 -4.75 -11.41 -16.53
CA THR A 81 -3.89 -10.87 -17.59
C THR A 81 -4.50 -11.14 -18.98
N TYR A 82 -5.08 -12.32 -19.20
CA TYR A 82 -5.84 -12.63 -20.40
C TYR A 82 -7.01 -11.67 -20.61
N ALA A 83 -7.83 -11.46 -19.58
CA ALA A 83 -8.98 -10.54 -19.63
C ALA A 83 -8.58 -9.11 -20.01
N ILE A 84 -7.48 -8.59 -19.43
CA ILE A 84 -6.91 -7.27 -19.74
C ILE A 84 -6.50 -7.21 -21.22
N ASN A 85 -5.75 -8.20 -21.69
CA ASN A 85 -5.21 -8.24 -23.06
C ASN A 85 -6.30 -8.40 -24.13
N HIS A 86 -7.43 -9.06 -23.80
CA HIS A 86 -8.56 -9.25 -24.71
C HIS A 86 -9.63 -8.17 -24.61
N GLY A 87 -9.39 -7.15 -23.76
CA GLY A 87 -10.25 -5.98 -23.64
C GLY A 87 -11.64 -6.33 -23.09
N TRP A 88 -11.71 -7.21 -22.10
CA TRP A 88 -12.92 -7.41 -21.32
C TRP A 88 -13.18 -6.19 -20.45
N ASP A 89 -14.45 -5.91 -20.17
CA ASP A 89 -14.83 -4.84 -19.24
C ASP A 89 -15.00 -5.38 -17.81
N VAL A 90 -15.53 -6.60 -17.70
CA VAL A 90 -15.76 -7.32 -16.46
C VAL A 90 -15.22 -8.73 -16.58
N VAL A 91 -14.52 -9.21 -15.55
CA VAL A 91 -14.13 -10.61 -15.41
C VAL A 91 -14.79 -11.22 -14.17
N VAL A 92 -15.46 -12.35 -14.36
CA VAL A 92 -16.04 -13.16 -13.28
C VAL A 92 -15.14 -14.36 -13.05
N LEU A 93 -14.68 -14.55 -11.82
CA LEU A 93 -13.95 -15.74 -11.41
C LEU A 93 -14.93 -16.82 -10.96
N LEU A 94 -14.90 -17.95 -11.62
CA LEU A 94 -15.68 -19.14 -11.29
C LEU A 94 -14.74 -20.33 -11.12
N HIS A 95 -15.04 -21.25 -10.20
CA HIS A 95 -14.24 -22.43 -10.01
C HIS A 95 -14.83 -23.65 -10.73
N GLY A 96 -13.98 -24.45 -11.36
CA GLY A 96 -14.38 -25.67 -12.05
C GLY A 96 -14.77 -26.83 -11.13
N ASP A 97 -14.58 -26.69 -9.82
CA ASP A 97 -14.91 -27.72 -8.80
C ASP A 97 -16.39 -27.76 -8.37
N GLY A 98 -17.21 -26.83 -8.88
CA GLY A 98 -18.64 -26.78 -8.62
C GLY A 98 -19.06 -26.21 -7.26
N GLN A 99 -18.12 -25.70 -6.45
CA GLN A 99 -18.44 -25.14 -5.11
C GLN A 99 -19.31 -23.88 -5.17
N TYR A 100 -19.26 -23.15 -6.28
CA TYR A 100 -20.02 -21.92 -6.47
C TYR A 100 -21.18 -22.13 -7.44
N ALA A 101 -22.23 -21.36 -7.27
CA ALA A 101 -23.44 -21.41 -8.07
C ALA A 101 -23.35 -20.47 -9.29
N PRO A 102 -23.10 -20.98 -10.52
CA PRO A 102 -23.09 -20.16 -11.72
C PRO A 102 -24.41 -19.43 -11.98
N GLU A 103 -25.52 -19.96 -11.43
CA GLU A 103 -26.88 -19.41 -11.57
C GLU A 103 -27.03 -18.00 -11.02
N VAL A 104 -26.23 -17.61 -10.03
CA VAL A 104 -26.28 -16.27 -9.43
C VAL A 104 -25.24 -15.30 -10.04
N MET A 105 -24.67 -15.66 -11.19
CA MET A 105 -23.65 -14.85 -11.86
C MET A 105 -24.17 -13.46 -12.19
N GLY A 106 -25.42 -13.34 -12.60
CA GLY A 106 -26.06 -12.06 -12.89
C GLY A 106 -26.02 -11.09 -11.68
N ASP A 107 -26.26 -11.60 -10.48
CA ASP A 107 -26.19 -10.80 -9.24
C ASP A 107 -24.76 -10.35 -8.92
N ILE A 108 -23.77 -11.17 -9.26
CA ILE A 108 -22.34 -10.86 -9.09
C ILE A 108 -21.90 -9.77 -10.08
N VAL A 109 -22.40 -9.78 -11.31
CA VAL A 109 -22.01 -8.85 -12.38
C VAL A 109 -22.73 -7.50 -12.26
N ALA A 110 -24.01 -7.51 -11.86
CA ALA A 110 -24.88 -6.35 -11.89
C ALA A 110 -24.31 -5.09 -11.21
N PRO A 111 -23.70 -5.13 -9.99
CA PRO A 111 -23.19 -3.92 -9.37
C PRO A 111 -22.03 -3.26 -10.15
N ILE A 112 -21.22 -4.06 -10.89
CA ILE A 112 -20.16 -3.50 -11.73
C ILE A 112 -20.75 -2.86 -12.99
N VAL A 113 -21.73 -3.50 -13.61
CA VAL A 113 -22.40 -2.98 -14.82
C VAL A 113 -23.13 -1.68 -14.52
N HIS A 114 -23.80 -1.58 -13.37
CA HIS A 114 -24.48 -0.37 -12.94
C HIS A 114 -23.53 0.75 -12.48
N GLY A 115 -22.24 0.45 -12.32
CA GLY A 115 -21.25 1.43 -11.89
C GLY A 115 -21.20 1.63 -10.36
N ASP A 116 -21.81 0.73 -9.59
CA ASP A 116 -21.88 0.80 -8.13
C ASP A 116 -20.66 0.17 -7.45
N ALA A 117 -19.91 -0.69 -8.18
CA ALA A 117 -18.75 -1.41 -7.65
C ALA A 117 -17.59 -1.44 -8.64
N ASP A 118 -16.38 -1.57 -8.10
CA ASP A 118 -15.14 -1.88 -8.82
C ASP A 118 -14.80 -3.37 -8.69
N ALA A 119 -15.23 -4.00 -7.58
CA ALA A 119 -15.18 -5.43 -7.33
C ALA A 119 -16.42 -5.90 -6.59
N VAL A 120 -16.88 -7.12 -6.89
CA VAL A 120 -18.01 -7.77 -6.23
C VAL A 120 -17.58 -9.13 -5.72
N PHE A 121 -17.87 -9.41 -4.44
CA PHE A 121 -17.56 -10.66 -3.78
C PHE A 121 -18.83 -11.39 -3.39
N GLY A 122 -18.96 -12.63 -3.82
CA GLY A 122 -20.00 -13.52 -3.36
C GLY A 122 -19.72 -13.94 -1.93
N SER A 123 -20.64 -13.73 -1.01
CA SER A 123 -20.48 -14.11 0.40
C SER A 123 -21.52 -15.14 0.82
N ARG A 124 -21.03 -16.24 1.41
CA ARG A 124 -21.84 -17.29 2.03
C ARG A 124 -22.27 -16.92 3.45
N MET A 125 -21.67 -15.85 4.01
CA MET A 125 -21.82 -15.46 5.40
C MET A 125 -22.78 -14.27 5.61
N MET A 126 -23.26 -13.64 4.53
CA MET A 126 -24.19 -12.50 4.59
C MET A 126 -25.54 -12.93 5.16
N THR A 127 -26.09 -14.08 4.71
CA THR A 127 -27.34 -14.60 5.20
C THR A 127 -27.09 -15.49 6.42
N LYS A 128 -27.70 -15.09 7.55
CA LYS A 128 -27.51 -15.81 8.82
C LYS A 128 -28.01 -17.26 8.71
N GLY A 129 -27.15 -18.22 8.97
CA GLY A 129 -27.48 -19.65 8.95
C GLY A 129 -27.24 -20.32 7.60
N ALA A 130 -27.35 -19.61 6.47
CA ALA A 130 -27.29 -20.18 5.12
C ALA A 130 -26.02 -21.02 4.85
N ALA A 131 -24.87 -20.58 5.33
CA ALA A 131 -23.62 -21.35 5.20
C ALA A 131 -23.69 -22.73 5.88
N ARG A 132 -24.36 -22.82 7.05
CA ARG A 132 -24.52 -24.05 7.79
C ARG A 132 -25.59 -24.96 7.18
N GLU A 133 -26.67 -24.39 6.70
CA GLU A 133 -27.74 -25.09 5.98
C GLU A 133 -27.21 -25.67 4.66
N GLY A 134 -26.30 -24.96 3.98
CA GLY A 134 -25.60 -25.43 2.79
C GLY A 134 -24.44 -26.42 3.05
N GLY A 135 -24.36 -27.00 4.29
CA GLY A 135 -23.43 -28.07 4.62
C GLY A 135 -22.04 -27.63 5.06
N MET A 136 -21.76 -26.32 5.24
CA MET A 136 -20.43 -25.88 5.69
C MET A 136 -20.06 -26.51 7.05
N PRO A 137 -18.92 -27.22 7.17
CA PRO A 137 -18.48 -27.81 8.44
C PRO A 137 -18.32 -26.74 9.53
N LEU A 138 -18.65 -27.07 10.78
CA LEU A 138 -18.64 -26.09 11.89
C LEU A 138 -17.27 -25.44 12.09
N TYR A 139 -16.20 -26.23 11.98
CA TYR A 139 -14.84 -25.68 12.15
C TYR A 139 -14.47 -24.67 11.04
N LYS A 140 -14.91 -24.90 9.80
CA LYS A 140 -14.73 -23.95 8.69
C LYS A 140 -15.55 -22.67 8.93
N TYR A 141 -16.80 -22.82 9.36
CA TYR A 141 -17.67 -21.70 9.69
C TYR A 141 -17.08 -20.81 10.80
N VAL A 142 -16.66 -21.42 11.91
CA VAL A 142 -16.06 -20.70 13.04
C VAL A 142 -14.71 -20.10 12.64
N GLY A 143 -13.85 -20.85 11.96
CA GLY A 143 -12.56 -20.36 11.47
C GLY A 143 -12.71 -19.16 10.54
N ASN A 144 -13.61 -19.21 9.56
CA ASN A 144 -13.93 -18.13 8.65
C ASN A 144 -14.35 -16.85 9.42
N ARG A 145 -15.27 -16.98 10.39
CA ARG A 145 -15.72 -15.82 11.18
C ARG A 145 -14.61 -15.21 12.03
N ILE A 146 -13.76 -16.02 12.63
CA ILE A 146 -12.63 -15.53 13.43
C ILE A 146 -11.64 -14.77 12.54
N LEU A 147 -11.24 -15.36 11.42
CA LEU A 147 -10.30 -14.76 10.49
C LEU A 147 -10.87 -13.48 9.86
N THR A 148 -12.11 -13.52 9.36
CA THR A 148 -12.80 -12.34 8.82
C THR A 148 -12.88 -11.21 9.86
N THR A 149 -13.22 -11.51 11.12
CA THR A 149 -13.29 -10.51 12.19
C THR A 149 -11.90 -9.90 12.47
N ALA A 150 -10.86 -10.73 12.52
CA ALA A 150 -9.49 -10.27 12.72
C ALA A 150 -9.02 -9.38 11.57
N GLN A 151 -9.23 -9.80 10.32
CA GLN A 151 -8.87 -9.03 9.13
C GLN A 151 -9.62 -7.70 9.05
N ASN A 152 -10.94 -7.69 9.30
CA ASN A 152 -11.73 -6.45 9.37
C ASN A 152 -11.21 -5.51 10.47
N THR A 153 -10.87 -6.05 11.65
CA THR A 153 -10.35 -5.23 12.77
C THR A 153 -9.02 -4.60 12.42
N ILE A 154 -8.14 -5.33 11.74
CA ILE A 154 -6.81 -4.87 11.38
C ILE A 154 -6.87 -3.86 10.23
N THR A 155 -7.68 -4.13 9.20
CA THR A 155 -7.76 -3.29 7.99
C THR A 155 -8.70 -2.10 8.12
N GLY A 156 -9.76 -2.25 8.93
CA GLY A 156 -10.87 -1.30 9.02
C GLY A 156 -11.98 -1.57 8.00
N LEU A 157 -11.84 -2.60 7.16
CA LEU A 157 -12.90 -3.06 6.26
C LEU A 157 -14.06 -3.69 7.05
N ARG A 158 -15.19 -3.89 6.37
CA ARG A 158 -16.41 -4.48 6.96
C ARG A 158 -16.99 -5.55 6.05
N LEU A 159 -16.14 -6.46 5.58
CA LEU A 159 -16.59 -7.58 4.76
C LEU A 159 -17.26 -8.64 5.66
N SER A 160 -18.29 -9.27 5.15
CA SER A 160 -18.95 -10.40 5.82
C SER A 160 -18.15 -11.70 5.66
N GLU A 161 -17.40 -11.81 4.55
CA GLU A 161 -16.53 -12.94 4.24
C GLU A 161 -15.30 -12.51 3.42
N TRP A 162 -14.09 -12.91 3.85
CA TRP A 162 -12.84 -12.70 3.10
C TRP A 162 -12.45 -13.90 2.22
N HIS A 163 -13.02 -15.06 2.49
CA HIS A 163 -12.51 -16.37 2.03
C HIS A 163 -13.40 -17.05 0.97
N SER A 164 -14.23 -16.27 0.28
CA SER A 164 -14.97 -16.73 -0.88
C SER A 164 -14.17 -16.47 -2.15
N GLY A 165 -14.09 -17.45 -3.05
CA GLY A 165 -13.45 -17.33 -4.34
C GLY A 165 -14.40 -16.92 -5.47
N TYR A 166 -15.71 -16.75 -5.23
CA TYR A 166 -16.65 -16.28 -6.26
C TYR A 166 -16.64 -14.76 -6.32
N ARG A 167 -16.03 -14.23 -7.36
CA ARG A 167 -15.75 -12.79 -7.44
C ARG A 167 -15.92 -12.26 -8.84
N ALA A 168 -16.22 -10.97 -8.97
CA ALA A 168 -16.13 -10.26 -10.23
C ALA A 168 -15.33 -8.96 -10.04
N TYR A 169 -14.64 -8.56 -11.08
CA TYR A 169 -13.82 -7.37 -11.09
C TYR A 169 -14.05 -6.55 -12.35
N ARG A 170 -14.06 -5.24 -12.22
CA ARG A 170 -13.87 -4.33 -13.35
C ARG A 170 -12.44 -4.50 -13.85
N VAL A 171 -12.27 -4.83 -15.14
CA VAL A 171 -10.94 -5.16 -15.69
C VAL A 171 -10.00 -3.94 -15.68
N SER A 172 -10.51 -2.72 -15.90
CA SER A 172 -9.70 -1.50 -15.74
C SER A 172 -9.18 -1.32 -14.30
N THR A 173 -9.95 -1.72 -13.29
CA THR A 173 -9.48 -1.73 -11.90
C THR A 173 -8.34 -2.72 -11.69
N LEU A 174 -8.45 -3.94 -12.23
CA LEU A 174 -7.35 -4.91 -12.16
C LEU A 174 -6.09 -4.41 -12.85
N ALA A 175 -6.22 -3.74 -14.00
CA ALA A 175 -5.09 -3.20 -14.74
C ALA A 175 -4.30 -2.14 -13.94
N ASP A 176 -4.96 -1.43 -13.02
CA ASP A 176 -4.35 -0.45 -12.13
C ASP A 176 -3.62 -1.10 -10.93
N LEU A 177 -3.92 -2.37 -10.62
CA LEU A 177 -3.37 -3.05 -9.44
C LEU A 177 -2.10 -3.85 -9.78
N PRO A 178 -1.12 -3.92 -8.86
CA PRO A 178 0.11 -4.69 -9.05
C PRO A 178 -0.09 -6.20 -8.72
N PHE A 179 -1.24 -6.78 -9.09
CA PHE A 179 -1.62 -8.15 -8.70
C PHE A 179 -0.68 -9.24 -9.26
N VAL A 180 0.04 -8.96 -10.34
CA VAL A 180 1.01 -9.90 -10.93
C VAL A 180 2.14 -10.25 -9.95
N GLY A 181 2.48 -9.33 -9.03
CA GLY A 181 3.47 -9.54 -7.99
C GLY A 181 2.98 -10.30 -6.76
N ASN A 182 1.69 -10.66 -6.69
CA ASN A 182 1.10 -11.39 -5.57
C ASN A 182 1.54 -12.86 -5.55
N SER A 183 1.21 -13.54 -4.43
CA SER A 183 1.43 -14.98 -4.24
C SER A 183 0.80 -15.83 -5.35
N ASP A 184 1.40 -16.99 -5.62
CA ASP A 184 0.79 -18.02 -6.45
C ASP A 184 -0.14 -18.95 -5.63
N GLY A 185 -0.16 -18.79 -4.32
CA GLY A 185 -0.94 -19.59 -3.39
C GLY A 185 -2.38 -19.10 -3.15
N PHE A 186 -3.01 -19.67 -2.11
CA PHE A 186 -4.39 -19.31 -1.72
C PHE A 186 -4.52 -17.97 -1.02
N ASP A 187 -3.42 -17.39 -0.54
CA ASP A 187 -3.32 -16.06 0.04
C ASP A 187 -3.50 -14.94 -1.00
N PHE A 188 -3.35 -15.24 -2.30
CA PHE A 188 -3.64 -14.32 -3.40
C PHE A 188 -4.97 -13.57 -3.22
N ASP A 189 -6.01 -14.28 -2.80
CA ASP A 189 -7.34 -13.72 -2.59
C ASP A 189 -7.37 -12.64 -1.50
N THR A 190 -6.56 -12.78 -0.47
CA THR A 190 -6.38 -11.76 0.57
C THR A 190 -5.57 -10.59 0.03
N GLU A 191 -4.49 -10.86 -0.68
CA GLU A 191 -3.61 -9.81 -1.21
C GLU A 191 -4.34 -8.87 -2.18
N ILE A 192 -5.18 -9.42 -3.08
CA ILE A 192 -5.95 -8.58 -4.03
C ILE A 192 -7.02 -7.72 -3.31
N ILE A 193 -7.66 -8.24 -2.24
CA ILE A 193 -8.56 -7.43 -1.40
C ILE A 193 -7.82 -6.26 -0.76
N LEU A 194 -6.62 -6.53 -0.23
CA LEU A 194 -5.78 -5.51 0.39
C LEU A 194 -5.33 -4.45 -0.62
N GLN A 195 -5.03 -4.84 -1.87
CA GLN A 195 -4.70 -3.91 -2.95
C GLN A 195 -5.90 -3.05 -3.36
N LEU A 196 -7.09 -3.63 -3.51
CA LEU A 196 -8.32 -2.88 -3.76
C LEU A 196 -8.59 -1.85 -2.66
N HIS A 197 -8.44 -2.27 -1.40
CA HIS A 197 -8.60 -1.37 -0.26
C HIS A 197 -7.55 -0.25 -0.23
N ALA A 198 -6.29 -0.55 -0.56
CA ALA A 198 -5.24 0.46 -0.65
C ALA A 198 -5.48 1.48 -1.77
N ALA A 199 -6.13 1.05 -2.85
CA ALA A 199 -6.48 1.88 -4.00
C ALA A 199 -7.85 2.57 -3.87
N ASP A 200 -8.48 2.53 -2.67
CA ASP A 200 -9.81 3.08 -2.37
C ASP A 200 -10.90 2.64 -3.37
N LYS A 201 -10.79 1.41 -3.90
CA LYS A 201 -11.77 0.83 -4.82
C LYS A 201 -13.01 0.35 -4.05
N ARG A 202 -14.18 0.51 -4.69
CA ARG A 202 -15.46 0.11 -4.09
C ARG A 202 -15.69 -1.38 -4.19
N ILE A 203 -15.75 -2.05 -3.05
CA ILE A 203 -16.06 -3.47 -2.92
C ILE A 203 -17.50 -3.61 -2.44
N VAL A 204 -18.29 -4.41 -3.15
CA VAL A 204 -19.67 -4.77 -2.78
C VAL A 204 -19.73 -6.26 -2.54
N GLU A 205 -20.50 -6.69 -1.55
CA GLU A 205 -20.79 -8.12 -1.32
C GLU A 205 -22.21 -8.45 -1.74
N VAL A 206 -22.40 -9.63 -2.31
CA VAL A 206 -23.71 -10.21 -2.64
C VAL A 206 -23.85 -11.57 -2.00
N PRO A 207 -25.02 -11.94 -1.48
CA PRO A 207 -25.22 -13.26 -0.89
C PRO A 207 -25.20 -14.34 -1.97
N ILE A 208 -24.45 -15.41 -1.72
CA ILE A 208 -24.41 -16.57 -2.59
C ILE A 208 -24.84 -17.85 -1.83
N PRO A 209 -25.47 -18.80 -2.52
CA PRO A 209 -25.77 -20.09 -1.93
C PRO A 209 -24.47 -20.81 -1.58
N THR A 210 -24.55 -21.63 -0.53
CA THR A 210 -23.45 -22.47 -0.07
C THR A 210 -23.76 -23.91 -0.44
N TYR A 211 -22.81 -24.57 -1.08
CA TYR A 211 -22.87 -26.00 -1.32
C TYR A 211 -21.56 -26.64 -0.86
N TYR A 212 -21.67 -27.61 0.02
CA TYR A 212 -20.58 -28.48 0.44
C TYR A 212 -20.99 -29.91 0.18
N GLY A 213 -20.41 -30.52 -0.85
CA GLY A 213 -20.60 -31.92 -1.24
C GLY A 213 -19.35 -32.75 -0.97
N ASP A 214 -19.00 -33.61 -1.92
CA ASP A 214 -17.85 -34.53 -1.83
C ASP A 214 -16.52 -33.90 -2.28
N GLU A 215 -16.45 -32.57 -2.32
CA GLU A 215 -15.24 -31.86 -2.78
C GLU A 215 -14.03 -32.08 -1.88
N ILE A 216 -12.86 -32.23 -2.50
CA ILE A 216 -11.58 -32.37 -1.82
C ILE A 216 -11.04 -31.00 -1.44
N CYS A 217 -11.08 -30.66 -0.14
CA CYS A 217 -10.45 -29.44 0.36
C CYS A 217 -8.91 -29.58 0.31
N ARG A 218 -8.26 -28.86 -0.58
CA ARG A 218 -6.80 -28.90 -0.78
C ARG A 218 -6.05 -27.88 0.08
N VAL A 219 -6.77 -27.04 0.82
CA VAL A 219 -6.18 -25.97 1.64
C VAL A 219 -5.76 -26.48 3.00
N ASN A 220 -4.48 -26.36 3.35
CA ASN A 220 -4.03 -26.51 4.73
C ASN A 220 -4.46 -25.29 5.54
N GLY A 221 -5.51 -25.43 6.35
CA GLY A 221 -6.15 -24.34 7.06
C GLY A 221 -5.22 -23.56 8.01
N ILE A 222 -4.22 -24.21 8.64
CA ILE A 222 -3.29 -23.55 9.57
C ILE A 222 -2.29 -22.68 8.78
N THR A 223 -1.68 -23.23 7.74
CA THR A 223 -0.74 -22.49 6.88
C THR A 223 -1.46 -21.32 6.22
N TYR A 224 -2.65 -21.55 5.66
CA TYR A 224 -3.47 -20.49 5.07
C TYR A 224 -3.80 -19.38 6.08
N ALA A 225 -4.27 -19.73 7.28
CA ALA A 225 -4.58 -18.75 8.31
C ALA A 225 -3.35 -17.91 8.70
N ARG A 226 -2.17 -18.54 8.80
CA ARG A 226 -0.92 -17.85 9.07
C ARG A 226 -0.59 -16.85 7.95
N ASP A 227 -0.64 -17.29 6.69
CA ASP A 227 -0.18 -16.51 5.54
C ASP A 227 -1.10 -15.28 5.33
N ILE A 228 -2.42 -15.45 5.33
CA ILE A 228 -3.36 -14.32 5.21
C ILE A 228 -3.27 -13.34 6.38
N MET A 229 -2.99 -13.81 7.59
CA MET A 229 -2.80 -12.92 8.74
C MET A 229 -1.49 -12.15 8.65
N VAL A 230 -0.41 -12.79 8.19
CA VAL A 230 0.87 -12.12 7.94
C VAL A 230 0.69 -11.01 6.89
N ASP A 231 -0.03 -11.29 5.79
CA ASP A 231 -0.27 -10.30 4.74
C ASP A 231 -1.15 -9.15 5.22
N THR A 232 -2.22 -9.47 5.96
CA THR A 232 -3.10 -8.45 6.56
C THR A 232 -2.33 -7.53 7.51
N VAL A 233 -1.47 -8.10 8.35
CA VAL A 233 -0.62 -7.33 9.29
C VAL A 233 0.43 -6.53 8.52
N ARG A 234 1.09 -7.13 7.53
CA ARG A 234 2.05 -6.42 6.65
C ARG A 234 1.39 -5.25 5.93
N HIS A 235 0.20 -5.46 5.38
CA HIS A 235 -0.57 -4.38 4.73
C HIS A 235 -0.86 -3.25 5.72
N ARG A 236 -1.34 -3.55 6.93
CA ARG A 236 -1.59 -2.54 7.96
C ARG A 236 -0.35 -1.75 8.30
N PHE A 237 0.79 -2.44 8.48
CA PHE A 237 2.07 -1.78 8.71
C PHE A 237 2.57 -1.03 7.47
N GLY A 238 2.38 -1.56 6.27
CA GLY A 238 2.70 -0.90 5.01
C GLY A 238 1.98 0.44 4.84
N ARG A 239 0.68 0.49 5.14
CA ARG A 239 -0.10 1.77 5.16
C ARG A 239 0.41 2.76 6.20
N THR A 240 1.05 2.30 7.25
CA THR A 240 1.66 3.16 8.27
C THR A 240 3.11 3.56 7.94
N GLY A 241 3.64 3.05 6.81
CA GLY A 241 5.02 3.29 6.41
C GLY A 241 6.05 2.34 7.02
N PHE A 242 5.61 1.35 7.81
CA PHE A 242 6.45 0.32 8.42
C PHE A 242 6.15 -1.05 7.80
N GLY A 243 7.17 -1.75 7.36
CA GLY A 243 7.07 -3.11 6.82
C GLY A 243 7.13 -3.13 5.30
N GLY A 244 8.17 -3.80 4.75
CA GLY A 244 8.32 -4.04 3.32
C GLY A 244 7.09 -4.72 2.74
N GLY A 245 6.19 -3.97 2.10
CA GLY A 245 4.99 -4.48 1.47
C GLY A 245 5.13 -4.44 -0.04
N ARG A 246 5.12 -5.61 -0.71
CA ARG A 246 4.89 -5.71 -2.15
C ARG A 246 3.48 -5.23 -2.55
N LEU A 247 2.57 -5.07 -1.59
CA LEU A 247 1.12 -4.93 -1.74
C LEU A 247 0.59 -3.51 -1.92
N GLY A 248 1.41 -2.52 -2.24
CA GLY A 248 0.90 -1.15 -2.34
C GLY A 248 1.82 -0.20 -3.07
N ARG A 249 2.00 -0.35 -4.38
CA ARG A 249 2.56 0.71 -5.23
C ARG A 249 1.47 1.67 -5.70
N VAL A 250 0.73 2.24 -4.79
CA VAL A 250 0.06 3.51 -5.06
C VAL A 250 1.00 4.57 -4.54
N ALA A 251 1.59 5.37 -5.42
CA ALA A 251 2.32 6.56 -5.04
C ALA A 251 1.31 7.49 -4.33
N GLU A 252 1.28 7.42 -3.00
CA GLU A 252 0.50 8.40 -2.25
C GLU A 252 1.17 9.76 -2.42
N PRO A 253 0.41 10.82 -2.75
CA PRO A 253 0.95 12.16 -2.81
C PRO A 253 1.59 12.50 -1.45
N TYR A 254 2.65 13.32 -1.49
CA TYR A 254 3.35 13.77 -0.29
C TYR A 254 2.36 14.36 0.72
N ALA A 255 2.17 13.69 1.84
CA ALA A 255 1.22 14.13 2.85
C ALA A 255 1.85 15.17 3.78
N TYR A 256 1.18 16.31 3.96
CA TYR A 256 1.54 17.29 4.99
C TYR A 256 1.51 16.64 6.37
N LYS A 257 2.58 16.86 7.15
CA LYS A 257 2.76 16.28 8.49
C LYS A 257 2.61 17.37 9.57
N PRO A 258 1.38 17.86 9.86
CA PRO A 258 1.15 18.97 10.79
C PRO A 258 1.41 18.64 12.26
N SER A 259 1.60 17.36 12.58
CA SER A 259 1.80 16.91 13.95
C SER A 259 3.00 17.61 14.60
N ALA A 260 2.82 18.10 15.82
CA ALA A 260 3.90 18.70 16.64
C ALA A 260 5.08 17.72 16.90
N HIS A 261 4.90 16.46 16.55
CA HIS A 261 5.89 15.39 16.74
C HIS A 261 6.61 14.99 15.43
N SER A 262 6.21 15.58 14.29
CA SER A 262 6.90 15.40 13.00
C SER A 262 8.12 16.32 12.86
N SER A 263 8.97 16.08 11.82
CA SER A 263 10.06 17.01 11.45
C SER A 263 9.54 18.41 11.19
N HIS A 264 8.49 18.56 10.36
CA HIS A 264 7.85 19.84 10.04
C HIS A 264 7.30 20.52 11.29
N GLY A 265 6.59 19.80 12.15
CA GLY A 265 6.09 20.35 13.41
C GLY A 265 7.21 20.82 14.35
N ARG A 266 8.35 20.14 14.38
CA ARG A 266 9.53 20.58 15.13
C ARG A 266 10.15 21.84 14.53
N VAL A 267 10.27 21.93 13.23
CA VAL A 267 10.72 23.14 12.52
C VAL A 267 9.81 24.31 12.88
N LEU A 268 8.49 24.15 12.73
CA LEU A 268 7.51 25.21 13.05
C LEU A 268 7.59 25.65 14.52
N GLN A 269 7.77 24.75 15.47
CA GLN A 269 7.98 25.10 16.89
C GLN A 269 9.28 25.89 17.11
N MET A 270 10.35 25.58 16.38
CA MET A 270 11.62 26.31 16.48
C MET A 270 11.50 27.71 15.88
N MET A 271 10.65 27.87 14.87
CA MET A 271 10.43 29.15 14.17
C MET A 271 9.40 30.06 14.88
N GLN A 272 8.42 29.47 15.56
CA GLN A 272 7.27 30.19 16.15
C GLN A 272 7.63 31.34 17.11
N THR A 273 8.77 31.27 17.79
CA THR A 273 9.23 32.30 18.73
C THR A 273 10.16 33.33 18.13
N ARG A 274 10.43 33.25 16.83
CA ARG A 274 11.34 34.13 16.11
C ARG A 274 10.59 35.31 15.49
N ALA A 275 11.24 36.48 15.42
CA ALA A 275 10.75 37.59 14.63
C ALA A 275 10.63 37.20 13.13
N PRO A 276 9.86 37.92 12.31
CA PRO A 276 9.81 37.70 10.87
C PRO A 276 11.19 37.62 10.23
N MET A 277 11.44 36.55 9.47
CA MET A 277 12.74 36.21 8.88
C MET A 277 12.60 35.86 7.40
N ARG A 278 13.72 36.00 6.66
CA ARG A 278 13.88 35.43 5.31
C ARG A 278 14.30 33.97 5.45
N VAL A 279 13.49 33.08 4.93
CA VAL A 279 13.68 31.63 5.04
C VAL A 279 13.86 31.05 3.63
N LEU A 280 14.84 30.14 3.47
CA LEU A 280 14.96 29.27 2.32
C LEU A 280 14.51 27.86 2.71
N ASP A 281 13.50 27.33 2.02
CA ASP A 281 12.99 25.96 2.20
C ASP A 281 13.51 25.09 1.04
N VAL A 282 14.51 24.27 1.33
CA VAL A 282 15.19 23.39 0.37
C VAL A 282 14.47 22.05 0.32
N GLY A 283 14.02 21.62 -0.86
CA GLY A 283 13.15 20.47 -1.03
C GLY A 283 11.74 20.76 -0.50
N CYS A 284 11.16 21.89 -0.91
CA CYS A 284 9.92 22.41 -0.36
C CYS A 284 8.67 21.60 -0.74
N GLY A 285 8.76 20.70 -1.74
CA GLY A 285 7.64 19.89 -2.25
C GLY A 285 6.41 20.74 -2.57
N PRO A 286 5.21 20.35 -2.10
CA PRO A 286 3.97 21.10 -2.32
C PRO A 286 3.90 22.45 -1.59
N GLY A 287 4.91 22.83 -0.80
CA GLY A 287 4.97 24.13 -0.09
C GLY A 287 4.17 24.20 1.22
N TRP A 288 3.73 23.08 1.79
CA TRP A 288 2.94 23.10 3.04
C TRP A 288 3.72 23.69 4.23
N LEU A 289 5.03 23.40 4.32
CA LEU A 289 5.87 23.98 5.37
C LEU A 289 6.03 25.49 5.14
N ALA A 290 6.26 25.91 3.90
CA ALA A 290 6.37 27.32 3.50
C ALA A 290 5.09 28.11 3.86
N GLU A 291 3.90 27.56 3.56
CA GLU A 291 2.62 28.17 3.93
C GLU A 291 2.48 28.37 5.43
N ALA A 292 2.81 27.36 6.22
CA ALA A 292 2.75 27.43 7.69
C ALA A 292 3.76 28.45 8.26
N LEU A 293 4.96 28.56 7.68
CA LEU A 293 5.96 29.57 8.06
C LEU A 293 5.51 30.98 7.69
N ARG A 294 4.88 31.16 6.54
CA ARG A 294 4.29 32.45 6.14
C ARG A 294 3.15 32.87 7.07
N ALA A 295 2.35 31.92 7.53
CA ALA A 295 1.32 32.19 8.54
C ALA A 295 1.92 32.66 9.90
N GLN A 296 3.18 32.31 10.18
CA GLN A 296 3.95 32.84 11.33
C GLN A 296 4.63 34.20 11.03
N GLY A 297 4.47 34.76 9.82
CA GLY A 297 5.02 36.05 9.42
C GLY A 297 6.38 35.99 8.73
N HIS A 298 6.91 34.81 8.41
CA HIS A 298 8.18 34.67 7.68
C HIS A 298 8.01 34.86 6.16
N ARG A 299 9.07 35.25 5.49
CA ARG A 299 9.16 35.34 4.01
C ARG A 299 9.89 34.10 3.52
N VAL A 300 9.23 33.28 2.71
CA VAL A 300 9.77 31.96 2.34
C VAL A 300 10.03 31.91 0.84
N THR A 301 11.29 31.58 0.48
CA THR A 301 11.69 31.13 -0.85
C THR A 301 11.78 29.59 -0.79
N GLY A 302 11.15 28.89 -1.73
CA GLY A 302 11.25 27.43 -1.83
C GLY A 302 12.04 27.00 -3.06
N VAL A 303 12.73 25.87 -2.95
CA VAL A 303 13.41 25.22 -4.08
C VAL A 303 13.11 23.75 -4.13
N ASP A 304 12.72 23.24 -5.32
CA ASP A 304 12.47 21.82 -5.55
C ASP A 304 12.68 21.44 -7.02
N LEU A 305 12.78 20.14 -7.29
CA LEU A 305 12.94 19.56 -8.63
C LEU A 305 11.73 19.83 -9.52
N ALA A 306 10.54 19.77 -8.96
CA ALA A 306 9.27 19.96 -9.66
C ALA A 306 8.36 20.93 -8.90
N GLU A 307 7.62 21.74 -9.64
CA GLU A 307 6.58 22.57 -9.06
C GLU A 307 5.29 21.78 -8.93
N GLU A 308 4.95 21.44 -7.70
CA GLU A 308 3.68 20.78 -7.38
C GLU A 308 2.51 21.78 -7.49
N PRO A 309 1.29 21.31 -7.81
CA PRO A 309 0.12 22.17 -7.95
C PRO A 309 -0.11 23.09 -6.72
N GLY A 310 -0.10 24.40 -6.94
CA GLY A 310 -0.29 25.41 -5.90
C GLY A 310 0.94 25.67 -5.01
N ALA A 311 2.11 25.12 -5.29
CA ALA A 311 3.33 25.33 -4.50
C ALA A 311 3.74 26.82 -4.52
N SER A 312 3.74 27.47 -5.71
CA SER A 312 4.09 28.89 -5.85
C SER A 312 3.17 29.83 -5.05
N ASP A 313 1.90 29.48 -4.88
CA ASP A 313 0.94 30.31 -4.12
C ASP A 313 1.24 30.31 -2.63
N ARG A 314 1.89 29.26 -2.13
CA ARG A 314 2.20 29.02 -0.72
C ARG A 314 3.49 29.68 -0.26
N MET A 315 4.30 30.19 -1.17
CA MET A 315 5.60 30.82 -0.85
C MET A 315 5.77 32.16 -1.57
N GLU A 316 6.80 32.93 -1.25
CA GLU A 316 7.07 34.22 -1.90
C GLU A 316 7.71 34.04 -3.27
N HIS A 317 8.65 33.09 -3.34
CA HIS A 317 9.33 32.71 -4.59
C HIS A 317 9.51 31.20 -4.62
N PHE A 318 9.23 30.60 -5.77
CA PHE A 318 9.55 29.20 -6.06
C PHE A 318 10.68 29.17 -7.10
N VAL A 319 11.69 28.35 -6.85
CA VAL A 319 12.80 28.09 -7.76
C VAL A 319 12.83 26.63 -8.13
N LYS A 320 12.67 26.34 -9.41
CA LYS A 320 12.81 24.96 -9.90
C LYS A 320 14.28 24.62 -10.08
N ALA A 321 14.79 23.62 -9.33
CA ALA A 321 16.17 23.18 -9.43
C ALA A 321 16.34 21.71 -9.01
N ASP A 322 17.30 21.04 -9.66
CA ASP A 322 17.78 19.72 -9.25
C ASP A 322 18.86 19.87 -8.17
N LEU A 323 18.57 19.50 -6.95
CA LEU A 323 19.49 19.60 -5.82
C LEU A 323 20.74 18.71 -5.97
N GLU A 324 20.74 17.74 -6.86
CA GLU A 324 21.95 16.98 -7.25
C GLU A 324 22.95 17.84 -8.04
N GLN A 325 22.48 18.92 -8.70
CA GLN A 325 23.33 19.90 -9.38
C GLN A 325 23.75 21.04 -8.44
N GLY A 326 23.16 21.13 -7.25
CA GLY A 326 23.36 22.18 -6.26
C GLY A 326 22.28 23.27 -6.29
N LEU A 327 22.50 24.32 -5.48
CA LEU A 327 21.58 25.46 -5.38
C LEU A 327 21.94 26.52 -6.41
N PRO A 328 21.05 26.83 -7.38
CA PRO A 328 21.34 27.84 -8.40
C PRO A 328 21.38 29.27 -7.80
N ASP A 329 22.05 30.20 -8.49
CA ASP A 329 22.16 31.60 -8.04
C ASP A 329 20.81 32.31 -7.98
N SER A 330 19.82 31.85 -8.76
CA SER A 330 18.44 32.36 -8.74
C SER A 330 17.75 32.23 -7.40
N VAL A 331 18.21 31.35 -6.51
CA VAL A 331 17.71 31.21 -5.12
C VAL A 331 18.02 32.47 -4.32
N GLY A 332 19.15 33.16 -4.62
CA GLY A 332 19.65 34.30 -3.86
C GLY A 332 20.38 33.90 -2.57
N ASP A 333 20.82 34.91 -1.84
CA ASP A 333 21.66 34.80 -0.63
C ASP A 333 21.11 35.63 0.52
N GLY A 334 21.76 35.52 1.69
CA GLY A 334 21.48 36.33 2.86
C GLY A 334 20.20 35.90 3.60
N PHE A 335 19.92 34.64 3.65
CA PHE A 335 18.81 34.08 4.44
C PHE A 335 19.12 34.06 5.95
N ASP A 336 18.13 34.37 6.77
CA ASP A 336 18.22 34.25 8.20
C ASP A 336 18.25 32.80 8.63
N VAL A 337 17.42 31.96 7.94
CA VAL A 337 17.30 30.53 8.17
C VAL A 337 17.23 29.81 6.84
N VAL A 338 17.98 28.72 6.72
CA VAL A 338 17.85 27.72 5.64
C VAL A 338 17.32 26.43 6.25
N ILE A 339 16.30 25.84 5.63
CA ILE A 339 15.64 24.62 6.12
C ILE A 339 15.84 23.51 5.08
N ALA A 340 16.21 22.32 5.54
CA ALA A 340 16.17 21.07 4.77
C ALA A 340 15.48 20.01 5.63
N ALA A 341 14.17 19.88 5.48
CA ALA A 341 13.36 18.95 6.25
C ALA A 341 13.15 17.64 5.47
N ASP A 342 13.88 16.59 5.84
CA ASP A 342 13.86 15.28 5.21
C ASP A 342 14.29 15.32 3.73
N VAL A 343 15.43 15.95 3.44
CA VAL A 343 15.99 16.15 2.09
C VAL A 343 17.39 15.52 1.97
N ILE A 344 18.21 15.63 2.99
CA ILE A 344 19.63 15.27 2.97
C ILE A 344 19.86 13.79 2.67
N GLU A 345 18.93 12.93 3.07
CA GLU A 345 18.94 11.50 2.82
C GLU A 345 18.67 11.12 1.35
N HIS A 346 18.08 12.04 0.58
CA HIS A 346 17.70 11.82 -0.81
C HIS A 346 18.77 12.22 -1.82
N VAL A 347 19.84 12.90 -1.39
CA VAL A 347 20.90 13.38 -2.30
C VAL A 347 22.14 12.50 -2.24
N ARG A 348 22.85 12.38 -3.37
CA ARG A 348 24.08 11.59 -3.47
C ARG A 348 25.25 12.23 -2.73
N GLN A 349 25.30 13.58 -2.70
CA GLN A 349 26.38 14.38 -2.10
C GLN A 349 25.83 15.32 -1.02
N PRO A 350 25.45 14.78 0.15
CA PRO A 350 24.83 15.57 1.23
C PRO A 350 25.79 16.60 1.85
N ASP A 351 27.10 16.35 1.81
CA ASP A 351 28.13 17.27 2.25
C ASP A 351 28.20 18.52 1.36
N ARG A 352 28.14 18.34 0.05
CA ARG A 352 28.10 19.46 -0.90
C ARG A 352 26.82 20.30 -0.70
N LEU A 353 25.66 19.67 -0.61
CA LEU A 353 24.39 20.39 -0.41
C LEU A 353 24.41 21.19 0.90
N LEU A 354 24.86 20.59 2.00
CA LEU A 354 24.97 21.28 3.30
C LEU A 354 25.91 22.48 3.24
N ALA A 355 27.07 22.38 2.57
CA ALA A 355 27.99 23.48 2.39
C ALA A 355 27.37 24.61 1.56
N GLU A 356 26.71 24.30 0.44
CA GLU A 356 26.00 25.28 -0.39
C GLU A 356 24.88 25.98 0.39
N MET A 357 24.10 25.25 1.20
CA MET A 357 23.07 25.82 2.07
C MET A 357 23.67 26.78 3.11
N ALA A 358 24.83 26.43 3.68
CA ALA A 358 25.54 27.28 4.62
C ALA A 358 26.02 28.60 3.97
N HIS A 359 26.44 28.54 2.72
CA HIS A 359 26.83 29.74 1.95
C HIS A 359 25.67 30.70 1.67
N ARG A 360 24.43 30.22 1.61
CA ARG A 360 23.23 31.04 1.41
C ARG A 360 22.79 31.79 2.67
N LEU A 361 23.38 31.48 3.84
CA LEU A 361 23.09 32.19 5.09
C LEU A 361 23.73 33.56 5.14
N ARG A 362 23.05 34.50 5.79
CA ARG A 362 23.71 35.73 6.23
C ARG A 362 24.65 35.45 7.42
N PRO A 363 25.61 36.35 7.71
CA PRO A 363 26.37 36.22 8.97
C PRO A 363 25.47 36.11 10.20
N GLY A 364 25.68 35.06 11.01
CA GLY A 364 24.84 34.74 12.17
C GLY A 364 23.49 34.06 11.85
N GLY A 365 23.24 33.71 10.62
CA GLY A 365 22.10 32.89 10.20
C GLY A 365 22.25 31.43 10.65
N THR A 366 21.15 30.67 10.66
CA THR A 366 21.14 29.26 11.08
C THR A 366 20.53 28.35 10.02
N LEU A 367 20.98 27.10 10.02
CA LEU A 367 20.44 26.03 9.16
C LEU A 367 19.67 25.03 10.02
N ILE A 368 18.44 24.68 9.63
CA ILE A 368 17.66 23.62 10.30
C ILE A 368 17.59 22.43 9.34
N ALA A 369 18.13 21.29 9.79
CA ALA A 369 18.14 20.07 9.01
C ALA A 369 17.51 18.92 9.79
N SER A 370 16.71 18.09 9.11
CA SER A 370 16.22 16.83 9.65
C SER A 370 16.66 15.65 8.81
N VAL A 371 16.89 14.52 9.48
CA VAL A 371 17.19 13.22 8.84
C VAL A 371 16.58 12.06 9.63
N PRO A 372 16.12 10.98 8.97
CA PRO A 372 15.67 9.76 9.63
C PRO A 372 16.79 9.07 10.42
N ASN A 373 16.42 8.46 11.54
CA ASN A 373 17.36 7.75 12.42
C ASN A 373 17.48 6.28 12.02
N PHE A 374 18.46 5.90 11.26
CA PHE A 374 18.73 4.50 10.94
C PHE A 374 19.14 3.65 12.16
N SER A 375 19.55 4.27 13.27
CA SER A 375 19.82 3.55 14.53
C SER A 375 18.58 3.24 15.35
N HIS A 376 17.39 3.60 14.88
CA HIS A 376 16.12 3.30 15.55
C HIS A 376 15.92 1.80 15.74
N TRP A 377 15.21 1.38 16.79
CA TRP A 377 14.96 -0.04 17.10
C TRP A 377 14.35 -0.80 15.92
N TYR A 378 13.55 -0.15 15.08
CA TYR A 378 12.88 -0.76 13.93
C TYR A 378 13.85 -1.26 12.84
N PRO A 379 14.73 -0.43 12.23
CA PRO A 379 15.75 -0.92 11.30
C PRO A 379 16.69 -1.95 11.94
N ARG A 380 17.07 -1.73 13.21
CA ARG A 380 17.93 -2.69 13.94
C ARG A 380 17.29 -4.06 14.06
N GLY A 381 16.01 -4.11 14.50
CA GLY A 381 15.30 -5.38 14.66
C GLY A 381 15.16 -6.11 13.33
N ARG A 382 14.82 -5.40 12.26
CA ARG A 382 14.73 -6.00 10.91
C ARG A 382 16.08 -6.54 10.45
N THR A 383 17.15 -5.76 10.56
CA THR A 383 18.49 -6.19 10.16
C THR A 383 18.97 -7.40 10.95
N MET A 384 18.71 -7.45 12.27
CA MET A 384 19.06 -8.61 13.10
C MET A 384 18.31 -9.89 12.69
N LEU A 385 17.11 -9.76 12.12
CA LEU A 385 16.31 -10.86 11.59
C LEU A 385 16.64 -11.18 10.11
N GLY A 386 17.62 -10.50 9.51
CA GLY A 386 17.96 -10.66 8.10
C GLY A 386 16.94 -10.02 7.15
N LEU A 387 16.05 -9.16 7.64
CA LEU A 387 14.99 -8.51 6.88
C LEU A 387 15.40 -7.07 6.55
N PHE A 388 16.10 -6.86 5.45
CA PHE A 388 16.49 -5.54 4.96
C PHE A 388 15.80 -5.24 3.63
N ASP A 389 14.46 -5.03 3.69
CA ASP A 389 13.68 -4.56 2.57
C ASP A 389 13.40 -3.06 2.75
N TYR A 390 13.26 -2.36 1.63
CA TYR A 390 12.83 -0.96 1.66
C TYR A 390 11.34 -0.86 1.95
N ASP A 391 10.97 0.22 2.62
CA ASP A 391 9.59 0.61 2.89
C ASP A 391 9.13 1.66 1.87
N GLN A 392 7.83 1.89 1.74
CA GLN A 392 7.31 2.93 0.85
C GLN A 392 7.54 4.34 1.40
N ARG A 393 7.74 4.48 2.69
CA ARG A 393 8.06 5.73 3.38
C ARG A 393 8.64 5.44 4.75
N GLY A 394 9.25 6.45 5.35
CA GLY A 394 9.81 6.35 6.70
C GLY A 394 11.31 6.14 6.69
N ILE A 395 11.86 5.48 7.71
CA ILE A 395 13.32 5.39 7.87
C ILE A 395 13.99 4.59 6.75
N LEU A 396 13.30 3.57 6.22
CA LEU A 396 13.79 2.68 5.16
C LEU A 396 13.14 2.98 3.81
N ASP A 397 12.76 4.23 3.56
CA ASP A 397 12.13 4.65 2.31
C ASP A 397 12.98 4.27 1.09
N THR A 398 12.31 3.80 0.02
CA THR A 398 12.96 3.39 -1.25
C THR A 398 13.72 4.51 -1.94
N THR A 399 13.36 5.75 -1.66
CA THR A 399 13.99 6.95 -2.23
C THR A 399 15.19 7.43 -1.43
N HIS A 400 15.45 6.86 -0.25
CA HIS A 400 16.62 7.22 0.56
C HIS A 400 17.89 6.65 -0.04
N LEU A 401 18.79 7.52 -0.46
CA LEU A 401 20.13 7.17 -0.94
C LEU A 401 21.15 7.09 0.19
N ARG A 402 20.91 7.76 1.31
CA ARG A 402 21.79 7.85 2.47
C ARG A 402 21.05 7.54 3.76
N PHE A 403 21.70 6.77 4.62
CA PHE A 403 21.17 6.41 5.94
C PHE A 403 22.02 7.02 7.03
N PHE A 404 21.39 7.73 7.96
CA PHE A 404 22.08 8.43 9.02
C PHE A 404 21.78 7.84 10.40
N THR A 405 22.86 7.68 11.17
CA THR A 405 22.80 7.55 12.63
C THR A 405 23.08 8.90 13.25
N ARG A 406 22.75 9.09 14.52
CA ARG A 406 23.12 10.32 15.23
C ARG A 406 24.61 10.65 15.07
N ARG A 407 25.48 9.63 15.16
CA ARG A 407 26.95 9.80 15.05
C ARG A 407 27.38 10.18 13.65
N SER A 408 26.87 9.52 12.63
CA SER A 408 27.25 9.82 11.23
C SER A 408 26.72 11.18 10.76
N PHE A 409 25.50 11.56 11.18
CA PHE A 409 24.96 12.90 10.88
C PHE A 409 25.75 14.00 11.58
N THR A 410 26.07 13.85 12.87
CA THR A 410 26.93 14.82 13.56
C THR A 410 28.30 14.96 12.90
N ARG A 411 28.90 13.85 12.44
CA ARG A 411 30.19 13.90 11.71
C ARG A 411 30.05 14.64 10.38
N LEU A 412 29.00 14.39 9.60
CA LEU A 412 28.72 15.08 8.35
C LEU A 412 28.64 16.61 8.58
N VAL A 413 27.86 17.04 9.58
CA VAL A 413 27.71 18.43 9.97
C VAL A 413 29.08 19.09 10.25
N HIS A 414 29.92 18.44 11.07
CA HIS A 414 31.27 18.96 11.36
C HIS A 414 32.20 19.01 10.14
N THR A 415 32.10 18.00 9.24
CA THR A 415 32.90 18.00 8.02
C THR A 415 32.57 19.19 7.11
N CYS A 416 31.32 19.71 7.17
CA CYS A 416 30.87 20.87 6.43
C CYS A 416 31.16 22.21 7.13
N GLY A 417 31.95 22.25 8.21
CA GLY A 417 32.23 23.48 8.97
C GLY A 417 31.00 24.01 9.72
N LEU A 418 30.13 23.13 10.16
CA LEU A 418 28.92 23.45 10.91
C LEU A 418 28.94 22.79 12.29
N HIS A 419 28.30 23.43 13.27
CA HIS A 419 28.06 22.82 14.58
C HIS A 419 26.61 22.93 15.01
N ALA A 420 26.14 21.98 15.82
CA ALA A 420 24.77 21.97 16.29
C ALA A 420 24.59 22.87 17.51
N VAL A 421 23.82 23.95 17.36
CA VAL A 421 23.43 24.87 18.46
C VAL A 421 22.19 24.36 19.22
N ALA A 422 21.32 23.64 18.54
CA ALA A 422 20.20 22.95 19.18
C ALA A 422 19.93 21.58 18.53
N ARG A 423 19.49 20.65 19.33
CA ARG A 423 19.12 19.31 18.90
C ARG A 423 17.72 18.98 19.38
N ARG A 424 16.86 18.57 18.45
CA ARG A 424 15.51 18.08 18.74
C ARG A 424 15.35 16.70 18.15
N HIS A 425 14.43 15.96 18.69
CA HIS A 425 14.14 14.59 18.24
C HIS A 425 12.64 14.44 18.04
N THR A 426 12.24 13.69 17.04
CA THR A 426 10.84 13.25 16.86
C THR A 426 10.68 11.85 17.46
N GLY A 427 9.48 11.52 17.92
CA GLY A 427 9.09 10.17 18.26
C GLY A 427 8.39 9.48 17.08
N LEU A 428 7.75 8.35 17.37
CA LEU A 428 6.95 7.63 16.41
C LEU A 428 5.82 8.52 15.84
N PRO A 429 5.58 8.49 14.53
CA PRO A 429 4.51 9.26 13.89
C PRO A 429 3.14 8.59 14.13
N PHE A 430 2.60 8.66 15.34
CA PHE A 430 1.35 7.99 15.73
C PHE A 430 0.18 8.32 14.81
N ASP A 431 0.11 9.53 14.28
CA ASP A 431 -0.94 9.95 13.35
C ASP A 431 -0.83 9.18 12.02
N ALA A 432 0.40 9.01 11.50
CA ALA A 432 0.67 8.20 10.32
C ALA A 432 0.43 6.69 10.57
N LEU A 433 0.57 6.25 11.85
CA LEU A 433 0.26 4.89 12.27
C LEU A 433 -1.26 4.66 12.44
N GLY A 434 -2.09 5.68 12.23
CA GLY A 434 -3.53 5.62 12.45
C GLY A 434 -3.91 5.40 13.92
N VAL A 435 -2.97 5.69 14.84
CA VAL A 435 -3.21 5.60 16.29
C VAL A 435 -3.75 6.93 16.78
N ASN A 436 -5.01 6.94 17.16
CA ASN A 436 -5.64 8.15 17.70
C ASN A 436 -5.06 8.49 19.08
N THR A 437 -4.17 9.47 19.12
CA THR A 437 -3.55 9.96 20.37
C THR A 437 -4.53 10.72 21.28
N GLY A 438 -5.74 10.97 20.83
CA GLY A 438 -6.84 11.49 21.67
C GLY A 438 -7.46 10.44 22.59
N ARG A 439 -7.34 9.15 22.29
CA ARG A 439 -7.84 8.04 23.14
C ARG A 439 -6.81 7.66 24.21
N SER A 440 -7.26 7.10 25.33
CA SER A 440 -6.43 6.78 26.50
C SER A 440 -5.20 5.94 26.17
N VAL A 441 -5.37 4.90 25.35
CA VAL A 441 -4.27 4.00 24.93
C VAL A 441 -3.26 4.72 24.02
N GLY A 442 -3.73 5.54 23.09
CA GLY A 442 -2.85 6.33 22.23
C GLY A 442 -2.08 7.40 22.99
N ARG A 443 -2.71 8.04 24.00
CA ARG A 443 -2.04 8.99 24.91
C ARG A 443 -0.93 8.33 25.70
N LEU A 444 -1.21 7.16 26.28
CA LEU A 444 -0.21 6.42 27.05
C LEU A 444 0.98 6.02 26.16
N GLY A 445 0.70 5.50 24.96
CA GLY A 445 1.73 5.17 23.98
C GLY A 445 2.61 6.38 23.62
N ALA A 446 2.01 7.54 23.35
CA ALA A 446 2.74 8.78 23.06
C ALA A 446 3.55 9.32 24.26
N LEU A 447 3.08 9.09 25.50
CA LEU A 447 3.84 9.45 26.70
C LEU A 447 5.05 8.55 26.91
N VAL A 448 4.86 7.24 26.75
CA VAL A 448 5.95 6.26 26.83
C VAL A 448 7.00 6.52 25.75
N ASP A 449 6.57 6.73 24.49
CA ASP A 449 7.47 7.06 23.38
C ASP A 449 8.31 8.31 23.70
N ARG A 450 7.69 9.39 24.16
CA ARG A 450 8.41 10.60 24.57
C ARG A 450 9.44 10.35 25.66
N ALA A 451 9.11 9.55 26.67
CA ALA A 451 10.03 9.20 27.73
C ALA A 451 11.23 8.40 27.19
N LEU A 452 10.97 7.42 26.33
CA LEU A 452 12.00 6.61 25.70
C LEU A 452 12.90 7.43 24.75
N VAL A 453 12.31 8.29 23.92
CA VAL A 453 13.06 9.23 23.04
C VAL A 453 13.97 10.15 23.87
N ARG A 454 13.49 10.64 25.00
CA ARG A 454 14.27 11.50 25.91
C ARG A 454 15.41 10.73 26.59
N ALA A 455 15.15 9.52 27.05
CA ALA A 455 16.11 8.69 27.77
C ALA A 455 17.20 8.12 26.84
N TRP A 456 16.80 7.67 25.65
CA TRP A 456 17.74 7.04 24.71
C TRP A 456 17.41 7.40 23.25
N PRO A 457 17.71 8.66 22.82
CA PRO A 457 17.33 9.15 21.49
C PRO A 457 17.95 8.36 20.33
N THR A 458 19.14 7.79 20.51
CA THR A 458 19.77 6.97 19.46
C THR A 458 18.95 5.72 19.13
N MET A 459 18.21 5.16 20.11
CA MET A 459 17.42 3.95 19.94
C MET A 459 15.96 4.25 19.59
N PHE A 460 15.39 5.31 20.14
CA PHE A 460 13.95 5.55 20.10
C PHE A 460 13.54 6.79 19.32
N ALA A 461 14.45 7.73 19.01
CA ALA A 461 14.09 8.84 18.13
C ALA A 461 13.84 8.33 16.71
N TYR A 462 12.76 8.77 16.10
CA TYR A 462 12.42 8.45 14.71
C TYR A 462 13.24 9.28 13.73
N GLN A 463 13.39 10.60 14.04
CA GLN A 463 14.23 11.53 13.27
C GLN A 463 15.04 12.42 14.19
N PHE A 464 16.15 12.92 13.68
CA PHE A 464 16.97 13.98 14.28
C PHE A 464 16.67 15.30 13.57
N VAL A 465 16.37 16.36 14.34
CA VAL A 465 16.17 17.72 13.83
C VAL A 465 17.19 18.61 14.53
N TYR A 466 18.14 19.12 13.77
CA TYR A 466 19.25 19.93 14.31
C TYR A 466 19.15 21.36 13.78
N GLU A 467 19.39 22.30 14.66
CA GLU A 467 19.73 23.66 14.32
C GLU A 467 21.24 23.80 14.32
N LEU A 468 21.76 24.29 13.22
CA LEU A 468 23.19 24.34 12.93
C LEU A 468 23.62 25.79 12.71
N ALA A 469 24.82 26.15 13.15
CA ALA A 469 25.48 27.39 12.83
C ALA A 469 26.83 27.11 12.15
N VAL A 470 27.29 28.05 11.36
CA VAL A 470 28.62 28.01 10.72
C VAL A 470 29.67 28.13 11.83
N ASP A 471 30.72 27.32 11.77
CA ASP A 471 31.86 27.42 12.70
C ASP A 471 32.49 28.85 12.59
N PRO A 472 32.86 29.43 13.74
CA PRO A 472 33.40 30.81 13.77
C PRO A 472 34.73 30.96 13.04
#